data_f4d51f76a05295c98b87f674f4e4fd88
#
_entry.id   f4d51f76a05295c98b87f674f4e4fd88
#
_cell.length_a   1.000
_cell.length_b   1.000
_cell.length_c   1.000
_cell.angle_alpha   90.00
_cell.angle_beta   90.00
_cell.angle_gamma   90.00
#
_symmetry.space_group_name_H-M   'P 1'
#
loop_
_entity.id
_entity.type
_entity.pdbx_description
1 polymer ?
#
loop_
_entity_poly.entity_id
_entity_poly.type
_entity_poly.pdbx_seq_one_letter_code
_entity_poly.pdbx_strand_id
1 'polypeptide(L)'
;MTESHSFPRVVLGGLAGDSGKTLVSLALALMARRAGVPVRGFKKGPDYIDAGWLTWACGHRARNLDTFLMGFPGAVSSFVRNASRRGLNVIEGNRGLYDGFDAQGTHSTAELAKAIQAPVLLVVDATKSTRTVAACVLGCLKLDESVRIGGVILNRVSKGRHEQVIRSAIEADCGVPVLGAIPRFSDAGLLPSRHLGLVTADEHPACDALQDRILNLLANHLDMEGILSLARQAPPLAAEPDVPRRIPGGDPVTVGYLKDSAFTFYYPENLEALEAAGATLAPISSLTAHELPDSLDALYIGGGFPETHAAEISANAALLASLKEKANCGFPVYAECGGLMLLSRSIHIDGRSHRMSGVLGFDVEMHAKPQGHGYVELAVDAPNPFFPVGLRLHGHEFHYSRIVGEAGPLPTACAVRRGSGCYASRDAVIAGNVWAAYTHLHALGTPEWAEGVVAAARAYTRDNKIPVSCSEDRL
;
A
#
# COMPACT_ATOMS: atom_id res chain seq x y z
N MET A 1 21.57 -25.44 7.65
CA MET A 1 21.93 -24.77 6.38
C MET A 1 20.62 -24.30 5.76
N THR A 2 20.41 -23.00 5.65
CA THR A 2 19.24 -22.42 4.98
C THR A 2 19.28 -22.79 3.50
N GLU A 3 18.23 -23.43 3.00
CA GLU A 3 18.13 -23.75 1.57
C GLU A 3 18.04 -22.45 0.77
N SER A 4 18.92 -22.31 -0.20
CA SER A 4 18.94 -21.19 -1.14
C SER A 4 18.04 -21.51 -2.34
N HIS A 5 17.09 -20.62 -2.64
CA HIS A 5 16.13 -20.83 -3.73
C HIS A 5 16.28 -19.78 -4.82
N SER A 6 16.11 -20.22 -6.07
CA SER A 6 16.03 -19.31 -7.21
C SER A 6 14.64 -18.68 -7.31
N PHE A 7 14.62 -17.37 -7.51
CA PHE A 7 13.42 -16.58 -7.77
C PHE A 7 13.70 -15.65 -8.94
N PRO A 8 13.33 -16.00 -10.18
CA PRO A 8 13.50 -15.09 -11.31
C PRO A 8 12.79 -13.77 -11.04
N ARG A 9 13.54 -12.66 -10.98
CA ARG A 9 13.02 -11.37 -10.55
C ARG A 9 13.68 -10.20 -11.25
N VAL A 10 12.94 -9.12 -11.37
CA VAL A 10 13.42 -7.85 -11.94
C VAL A 10 12.76 -6.69 -11.20
N VAL A 11 13.55 -5.66 -10.88
CA VAL A 11 13.07 -4.41 -10.32
C VAL A 11 12.94 -3.38 -11.43
N LEU A 12 11.78 -2.77 -11.60
CA LEU A 12 11.60 -1.66 -12.50
C LEU A 12 11.94 -0.35 -11.79
N GLY A 13 13.09 0.23 -12.13
CA GLY A 13 13.51 1.56 -11.70
C GLY A 13 13.14 2.62 -12.73
N GLY A 14 13.17 3.90 -12.35
CA GLY A 14 13.00 5.03 -13.25
C GLY A 14 13.99 6.14 -12.93
N LEU A 15 14.14 7.14 -13.80
CA LEU A 15 14.91 8.34 -13.48
C LEU A 15 14.12 9.31 -12.60
N ALA A 16 12.78 9.24 -12.66
CA ALA A 16 11.86 10.09 -11.91
C ALA A 16 10.50 9.40 -11.73
N GLY A 17 9.54 10.08 -11.07
CA GLY A 17 8.11 9.80 -11.21
C GLY A 17 7.69 9.87 -12.68
N ASP A 18 6.54 9.32 -13.02
CA ASP A 18 5.92 9.38 -14.36
C ASP A 18 6.79 8.88 -15.53
N SER A 19 7.88 8.16 -15.26
CA SER A 19 8.71 7.51 -16.29
C SER A 19 7.97 6.41 -17.06
N GLY A 20 6.80 5.95 -16.57
CA GLY A 20 5.99 4.87 -17.16
C GLY A 20 6.21 3.50 -16.55
N LYS A 21 6.82 3.42 -15.35
CA LYS A 21 7.08 2.16 -14.63
C LYS A 21 5.81 1.31 -14.47
N THR A 22 4.74 1.91 -13.99
CA THR A 22 3.46 1.20 -13.74
C THR A 22 2.95 0.55 -15.03
N LEU A 23 2.90 1.27 -16.14
CA LEU A 23 2.44 0.72 -17.41
C LEU A 23 3.32 -0.44 -17.90
N VAL A 24 4.65 -0.32 -17.74
CA VAL A 24 5.59 -1.39 -18.08
C VAL A 24 5.42 -2.60 -17.17
N SER A 25 5.26 -2.38 -15.86
CA SER A 25 5.02 -3.45 -14.88
C SER A 25 3.77 -4.26 -15.22
N LEU A 26 2.67 -3.56 -15.51
CA LEU A 26 1.39 -4.17 -15.90
C LEU A 26 1.54 -4.94 -17.22
N ALA A 27 2.20 -4.36 -18.23
CA ALA A 27 2.43 -5.02 -19.51
C ALA A 27 3.23 -6.32 -19.34
N LEU A 28 4.32 -6.30 -18.57
CA LEU A 28 5.14 -7.49 -18.29
C LEU A 28 4.32 -8.58 -17.57
N ALA A 29 3.52 -8.20 -16.59
CA ALA A 29 2.65 -9.13 -15.88
C ALA A 29 1.61 -9.77 -16.80
N LEU A 30 0.92 -8.96 -17.60
CA LEU A 30 -0.08 -9.43 -18.55
C LEU A 30 0.51 -10.31 -19.67
N MET A 31 1.68 -9.92 -20.21
CA MET A 31 2.41 -10.72 -21.21
C MET A 31 2.83 -12.08 -20.63
N ALA A 32 3.38 -12.10 -19.40
CA ALA A 32 3.75 -13.33 -18.72
C ALA A 32 2.53 -14.27 -18.54
N ARG A 33 1.42 -13.74 -18.05
CA ARG A 33 0.17 -14.50 -17.90
C ARG A 33 -0.33 -15.06 -19.22
N ARG A 34 -0.35 -14.25 -20.28
CA ARG A 34 -0.79 -14.66 -21.62
C ARG A 34 0.10 -15.78 -22.18
N ALA A 35 1.39 -15.78 -21.83
CA ALA A 35 2.35 -16.82 -22.21
C ALA A 35 2.30 -18.06 -21.28
N GLY A 36 1.41 -18.12 -20.29
CA GLY A 36 1.33 -19.22 -19.32
C GLY A 36 2.47 -19.21 -18.28
N VAL A 37 3.24 -18.13 -18.18
CA VAL A 37 4.31 -17.99 -17.19
C VAL A 37 3.71 -17.48 -15.88
N PRO A 38 3.86 -18.20 -14.75
CA PRO A 38 3.41 -17.70 -13.45
C PRO A 38 4.06 -16.35 -13.14
N VAL A 39 3.28 -15.39 -12.66
CA VAL A 39 3.79 -14.07 -12.33
C VAL A 39 3.35 -13.63 -10.94
N ARG A 40 4.24 -12.94 -10.22
CA ARG A 40 3.95 -12.28 -8.95
C ARG A 40 4.34 -10.81 -9.03
N GLY A 41 3.48 -9.96 -8.52
CA GLY A 41 3.69 -8.51 -8.47
C GLY A 41 4.09 -8.05 -7.08
N PHE A 42 5.04 -7.12 -7.04
CA PHE A 42 5.46 -6.44 -5.82
C PHE A 42 5.57 -4.94 -6.09
N LYS A 43 5.13 -4.13 -5.14
CA LYS A 43 5.30 -2.67 -5.20
C LYS A 43 6.30 -2.22 -4.14
N LYS A 44 7.35 -1.52 -4.55
CA LYS A 44 8.23 -0.84 -3.59
C LYS A 44 7.48 0.34 -2.98
N GLY A 45 7.54 0.46 -1.66
CA GLY A 45 6.87 1.55 -0.96
C GLY A 45 5.43 1.22 -0.51
N PRO A 46 4.77 2.17 0.15
CA PRO A 46 3.50 1.93 0.82
C PRO A 46 2.25 2.09 -0.07
N ASP A 47 2.43 2.18 -1.38
CA ASP A 47 1.37 2.49 -2.34
C ASP A 47 0.38 1.33 -2.51
N TYR A 48 -0.87 1.54 -2.11
CA TYR A 48 -1.96 0.57 -2.24
C TYR A 48 -2.53 0.49 -3.66
N ILE A 49 -2.53 1.61 -4.40
CA ILE A 49 -3.20 1.73 -5.69
C ILE A 49 -2.41 0.97 -6.76
N ASP A 50 -1.11 1.23 -6.86
CA ASP A 50 -0.24 0.50 -7.79
C ASP A 50 -0.19 -1.00 -7.45
N ALA A 51 -0.17 -1.36 -6.15
CA ALA A 51 -0.26 -2.75 -5.71
C ALA A 51 -1.60 -3.40 -6.12
N GLY A 52 -2.71 -2.66 -6.08
CA GLY A 52 -4.01 -3.09 -6.59
C GLY A 52 -3.97 -3.40 -8.10
N TRP A 53 -3.38 -2.51 -8.89
CA TRP A 53 -3.19 -2.71 -10.34
C TRP A 53 -2.29 -3.91 -10.64
N LEU A 54 -1.21 -4.10 -9.88
CA LEU A 54 -0.37 -5.29 -10.00
C LEU A 54 -1.13 -6.57 -9.62
N THR A 55 -2.01 -6.51 -8.63
CA THR A 55 -2.90 -7.63 -8.25
C THR A 55 -3.77 -8.04 -9.43
N TRP A 56 -4.42 -7.08 -10.08
CA TRP A 56 -5.23 -7.32 -11.28
C TRP A 56 -4.39 -7.90 -12.43
N ALA A 57 -3.26 -7.28 -12.76
CA ALA A 57 -2.41 -7.72 -13.87
C ALA A 57 -1.80 -9.11 -13.64
N CYS A 58 -1.37 -9.42 -12.42
CA CYS A 58 -0.78 -10.72 -12.07
C CYS A 58 -1.83 -11.82 -11.84
N GLY A 59 -3.10 -11.46 -11.54
CA GLY A 59 -4.13 -12.41 -11.11
C GLY A 59 -3.88 -13.02 -9.72
N HIS A 60 -3.00 -12.41 -8.95
CA HIS A 60 -2.64 -12.79 -7.59
C HIS A 60 -2.39 -11.54 -6.76
N ARG A 61 -2.69 -11.58 -5.46
CA ARG A 61 -2.46 -10.47 -4.55
C ARG A 61 -0.99 -10.03 -4.61
N ALA A 62 -0.76 -8.80 -5.06
CA ALA A 62 0.54 -8.15 -4.99
C ALA A 62 0.88 -7.78 -3.55
N ARG A 63 2.16 -7.61 -3.26
CA ARG A 63 2.67 -7.25 -1.94
C ARG A 63 3.43 -5.94 -2.00
N ASN A 64 3.39 -5.20 -0.91
CA ASN A 64 4.26 -4.06 -0.75
C ASN A 64 5.59 -4.51 -0.15
N LEU A 65 6.69 -4.02 -0.71
CA LEU A 65 8.03 -4.21 -0.17
C LEU A 65 8.55 -2.84 0.27
N ASP A 66 8.39 -2.53 1.54
CA ASP A 66 8.80 -1.24 2.09
C ASP A 66 9.80 -1.42 3.21
N THR A 67 11.06 -1.04 2.94
CA THR A 67 12.17 -1.22 3.87
C THR A 67 12.13 -0.26 5.07
N PHE A 68 11.35 0.83 5.00
CA PHE A 68 11.11 1.70 6.15
C PHE A 68 10.05 1.13 7.09
N LEU A 69 8.93 0.65 6.52
CA LEU A 69 7.81 0.13 7.31
C LEU A 69 8.15 -1.20 7.99
N MET A 70 8.83 -2.12 7.30
CA MET A 70 9.07 -3.49 7.77
C MET A 70 10.55 -3.84 7.97
N GLY A 71 11.45 -2.87 7.77
CA GLY A 71 12.90 -3.10 7.76
C GLY A 71 13.36 -3.90 6.55
N PHE A 72 14.67 -3.93 6.31
CA PHE A 72 15.25 -4.72 5.21
C PHE A 72 14.98 -6.23 5.37
N PRO A 73 15.18 -6.85 6.56
CA PRO A 73 14.88 -8.27 6.74
C PRO A 73 13.41 -8.61 6.46
N GLY A 74 12.46 -7.79 6.95
CA GLY A 74 11.04 -7.98 6.72
C GLY A 74 10.67 -7.89 5.23
N ALA A 75 11.25 -6.94 4.48
CA ALA A 75 11.02 -6.82 3.04
C ALA A 75 11.55 -8.04 2.26
N VAL A 76 12.75 -8.53 2.59
CA VAL A 76 13.32 -9.75 1.99
C VAL A 76 12.48 -10.98 2.33
N SER A 77 12.06 -11.12 3.58
CA SER A 77 11.21 -12.23 4.03
C SER A 77 9.85 -12.24 3.35
N SER A 78 9.17 -11.06 3.27
CA SER A 78 7.91 -10.91 2.53
C SER A 78 8.09 -11.28 1.05
N PHE A 79 9.20 -10.86 0.41
CA PHE A 79 9.50 -11.25 -0.96
C PHE A 79 9.65 -12.76 -1.09
N VAL A 80 10.53 -13.42 -0.32
CA VAL A 80 10.80 -14.86 -0.41
C VAL A 80 9.54 -15.71 -0.18
N ARG A 81 8.70 -15.29 0.77
CA ARG A 81 7.45 -15.97 1.10
C ARG A 81 6.42 -15.94 -0.04
N ASN A 82 6.36 -14.82 -0.79
CA ASN A 82 5.30 -14.58 -1.77
C ASN A 82 5.77 -14.73 -3.23
N ALA A 83 7.09 -14.82 -3.47
CA ALA A 83 7.67 -14.90 -4.80
C ALA A 83 7.44 -16.26 -5.47
N SER A 84 7.31 -16.24 -6.79
CA SER A 84 7.29 -17.44 -7.62
C SER A 84 8.70 -17.98 -7.83
N ARG A 85 8.92 -19.27 -7.54
CA ARG A 85 10.19 -19.96 -7.83
C ARG A 85 10.34 -20.35 -9.30
N ARG A 86 9.23 -20.46 -10.06
CA ARG A 86 9.19 -20.95 -11.44
C ARG A 86 8.75 -19.92 -12.45
N GLY A 87 8.34 -18.75 -11.99
CA GLY A 87 7.78 -17.69 -12.82
C GLY A 87 8.54 -16.39 -12.70
N LEU A 88 7.97 -15.33 -13.24
CA LEU A 88 8.52 -13.97 -13.18
C LEU A 88 8.01 -13.25 -11.92
N ASN A 89 8.92 -12.64 -11.17
CA ASN A 89 8.60 -11.73 -10.10
C ASN A 89 8.90 -10.31 -10.57
N VAL A 90 7.88 -9.48 -10.69
CA VAL A 90 7.96 -8.08 -11.12
C VAL A 90 7.88 -7.19 -9.91
N ILE A 91 8.92 -6.44 -9.63
CA ILE A 91 8.97 -5.48 -8.54
C ILE A 91 8.92 -4.07 -9.12
N GLU A 92 7.81 -3.39 -8.96
CA GLU A 92 7.68 -2.00 -9.38
C GLU A 92 8.28 -1.06 -8.36
N GLY A 93 9.27 -0.27 -8.80
CA GLY A 93 9.90 0.78 -8.01
C GLY A 93 9.00 2.00 -7.79
N ASN A 94 9.42 2.88 -6.89
CA ASN A 94 8.75 4.13 -6.59
C ASN A 94 9.66 5.32 -6.97
N ARG A 95 9.10 6.42 -7.51
CA ARG A 95 9.83 7.62 -7.92
C ARG A 95 11.05 7.30 -8.81
N GLY A 96 12.17 8.01 -8.61
CA GLY A 96 13.45 7.67 -9.24
C GLY A 96 14.15 6.50 -8.55
N LEU A 97 15.08 5.85 -9.26
CA LEU A 97 15.80 4.66 -8.78
C LEU A 97 16.49 4.91 -7.42
N TYR A 98 17.07 6.08 -7.25
CA TYR A 98 17.85 6.48 -6.09
C TYR A 98 17.09 7.41 -5.14
N ASP A 99 15.84 7.79 -5.47
CA ASP A 99 15.02 8.63 -4.62
C ASP A 99 14.59 7.84 -3.37
N GLY A 100 15.05 8.29 -2.22
CA GLY A 100 14.81 7.63 -0.95
C GLY A 100 14.26 8.59 0.12
N PHE A 101 14.49 8.20 1.35
CA PHE A 101 14.04 8.89 2.54
C PHE A 101 14.87 10.16 2.84
N ASP A 102 16.12 10.17 2.45
CA ASP A 102 17.11 11.21 2.71
C ASP A 102 18.02 11.44 1.48
N ALA A 103 19.00 12.34 1.63
CA ALA A 103 19.97 12.66 0.59
C ALA A 103 20.92 11.51 0.22
N GLN A 104 21.01 10.49 1.07
CA GLN A 104 21.79 9.28 0.84
C GLN A 104 20.98 8.23 0.06
N GLY A 105 19.68 8.47 -0.17
CA GLY A 105 18.80 7.56 -0.89
C GLY A 105 18.41 6.32 -0.08
N THR A 106 18.46 6.40 1.27
CA THR A 106 18.02 5.28 2.11
C THR A 106 16.57 4.94 1.81
N HIS A 107 16.24 3.65 1.90
CA HIS A 107 14.93 3.14 1.53
C HIS A 107 14.49 3.42 0.09
N SER A 108 15.43 3.70 -0.84
CA SER A 108 15.13 3.87 -2.26
C SER A 108 14.81 2.55 -2.96
N THR A 109 14.41 2.64 -4.22
CA THR A 109 14.25 1.46 -5.09
C THR A 109 15.58 0.72 -5.27
N ALA A 110 16.70 1.44 -5.35
CA ALA A 110 18.04 0.90 -5.42
C ALA A 110 18.39 0.06 -4.18
N GLU A 111 18.10 0.57 -2.99
CA GLU A 111 18.32 -0.15 -1.73
C GLU A 111 17.52 -1.46 -1.64
N LEU A 112 16.26 -1.43 -2.07
CA LEU A 112 15.44 -2.64 -2.15
C LEU A 112 16.02 -3.63 -3.17
N ALA A 113 16.44 -3.14 -4.36
CA ALA A 113 17.03 -4.00 -5.40
C ALA A 113 18.30 -4.71 -4.91
N LYS A 114 19.14 -4.02 -4.13
CA LYS A 114 20.33 -4.61 -3.47
C LYS A 114 19.91 -5.65 -2.43
N ALA A 115 18.96 -5.31 -1.56
CA ALA A 115 18.50 -6.20 -0.49
C ALA A 115 17.95 -7.53 -1.01
N ILE A 116 17.17 -7.50 -2.08
CA ILE A 116 16.65 -8.71 -2.75
C ILE A 116 17.57 -9.18 -3.89
N GLN A 117 18.74 -8.61 -4.08
CA GLN A 117 19.73 -8.95 -5.11
C GLN A 117 19.11 -9.07 -6.52
N ALA A 118 18.22 -8.16 -6.87
CA ALA A 118 17.51 -8.17 -8.14
C ALA A 118 18.22 -7.29 -9.19
N PRO A 119 18.31 -7.73 -10.45
CA PRO A 119 18.69 -6.82 -11.52
C PRO A 119 17.59 -5.76 -11.72
N VAL A 120 18.04 -4.55 -12.05
CA VAL A 120 17.16 -3.41 -12.34
C VAL A 120 16.96 -3.30 -13.85
N LEU A 121 15.72 -3.17 -14.26
CA LEU A 121 15.30 -2.77 -15.60
C LEU A 121 14.92 -1.29 -15.51
N LEU A 122 15.76 -0.43 -16.09
CA LEU A 122 15.61 1.02 -15.95
C LEU A 122 14.67 1.57 -17.03
N VAL A 123 13.52 2.09 -16.61
CA VAL A 123 12.52 2.73 -17.49
C VAL A 123 12.86 4.21 -17.62
N VAL A 124 13.15 4.66 -18.83
CA VAL A 124 13.64 6.01 -19.11
C VAL A 124 12.70 6.74 -20.07
N ASP A 125 12.23 7.90 -19.67
CA ASP A 125 11.52 8.80 -20.59
C ASP A 125 12.50 9.42 -21.59
N ALA A 126 12.33 9.09 -22.86
CA ALA A 126 13.18 9.54 -23.97
C ALA A 126 12.63 10.78 -24.68
N THR A 127 11.63 11.47 -24.11
CA THR A 127 10.98 12.63 -24.76
C THR A 127 11.99 13.72 -25.07
N LYS A 128 12.06 14.12 -26.37
CA LYS A 128 12.91 15.23 -26.86
C LYS A 128 14.41 15.11 -26.51
N SER A 129 14.90 13.90 -26.25
CA SER A 129 16.29 13.64 -25.90
C SER A 129 16.87 12.51 -26.76
N THR A 130 18.18 12.51 -27.03
CA THR A 130 18.89 11.46 -27.76
C THR A 130 20.06 10.93 -26.91
N ARG A 131 21.31 11.23 -27.28
CA ARG A 131 22.50 10.75 -26.55
C ARG A 131 22.54 11.17 -25.07
N THR A 132 21.87 12.26 -24.68
CA THR A 132 21.74 12.67 -23.28
C THR A 132 21.07 11.58 -22.41
N VAL A 133 20.19 10.75 -22.99
CA VAL A 133 19.62 9.59 -22.30
C VAL A 133 20.72 8.61 -21.87
N ALA A 134 21.71 8.35 -22.71
CA ALA A 134 22.86 7.50 -22.36
C ALA A 134 23.67 8.10 -21.19
N ALA A 135 23.87 9.43 -21.17
CA ALA A 135 24.52 10.09 -20.05
C ALA A 135 23.78 9.91 -18.72
N CYS A 136 22.44 9.98 -18.74
CA CYS A 136 21.61 9.71 -17.55
C CYS A 136 21.73 8.25 -17.08
N VAL A 137 21.68 7.30 -18.02
CA VAL A 137 21.87 5.86 -17.72
C VAL A 137 23.26 5.60 -17.16
N LEU A 138 24.29 6.18 -17.77
CA LEU A 138 25.68 6.07 -17.30
C LEU A 138 25.84 6.66 -15.90
N GLY A 139 25.19 7.79 -15.60
CA GLY A 139 25.14 8.38 -14.27
C GLY A 139 24.55 7.41 -13.25
N CYS A 140 23.45 6.74 -13.56
CA CYS A 140 22.86 5.72 -12.69
C CYS A 140 23.80 4.53 -12.47
N LEU A 141 24.50 4.06 -13.49
CA LEU A 141 25.46 2.96 -13.38
C LEU A 141 26.69 3.33 -12.51
N LYS A 142 27.05 4.61 -12.47
CA LYS A 142 28.24 5.09 -11.75
C LYS A 142 27.95 5.60 -10.34
N LEU A 143 26.72 6.00 -10.06
CA LEU A 143 26.35 6.54 -8.75
C LEU A 143 26.46 5.47 -7.65
N ASP A 144 26.03 4.25 -7.94
CA ASP A 144 26.17 3.10 -7.06
C ASP A 144 26.41 1.83 -7.90
N GLU A 145 27.67 1.41 -8.00
CA GLU A 145 28.08 0.24 -8.80
C GLU A 145 27.59 -1.10 -8.20
N SER A 146 27.10 -1.10 -6.98
CA SER A 146 26.47 -2.29 -6.35
C SER A 146 25.04 -2.52 -6.83
N VAL A 147 24.42 -1.53 -7.48
CA VAL A 147 23.11 -1.66 -8.12
C VAL A 147 23.28 -2.22 -9.52
N ARG A 148 22.80 -3.45 -9.74
CA ARG A 148 22.92 -4.13 -11.02
C ARG A 148 21.85 -3.64 -12.00
N ILE A 149 22.12 -2.61 -12.80
CA ILE A 149 21.27 -2.22 -13.93
C ILE A 149 21.56 -3.18 -15.08
N GLY A 150 20.62 -4.07 -15.39
CA GLY A 150 20.81 -5.15 -16.37
C GLY A 150 20.15 -4.88 -17.73
N GLY A 151 19.41 -3.79 -17.87
CA GLY A 151 18.76 -3.41 -19.13
C GLY A 151 17.99 -2.10 -19.01
N VAL A 152 17.62 -1.55 -20.15
CA VAL A 152 16.88 -0.29 -20.28
C VAL A 152 15.61 -0.50 -21.08
N ILE A 153 14.51 0.13 -20.67
CA ILE A 153 13.31 0.33 -21.48
C ILE A 153 13.19 1.82 -21.78
N LEU A 154 13.20 2.15 -23.06
CA LEU A 154 12.92 3.50 -23.54
C LEU A 154 11.41 3.71 -23.59
N ASN A 155 10.92 4.75 -22.96
CA ASN A 155 9.52 5.15 -23.03
C ASN A 155 9.37 6.45 -23.81
N ARG A 156 8.22 6.62 -24.46
CA ARG A 156 7.85 7.83 -25.23
C ARG A 156 8.83 8.15 -26.36
N VAL A 157 9.41 7.14 -27.00
CA VAL A 157 10.31 7.35 -28.14
C VAL A 157 9.55 7.78 -29.39
N SER A 158 10.19 8.57 -30.25
CA SER A 158 9.75 8.75 -31.63
C SER A 158 10.27 7.60 -32.47
N LYS A 159 9.48 7.08 -33.40
CA LYS A 159 9.84 5.92 -34.22
C LYS A 159 11.05 6.21 -35.13
N GLY A 160 11.74 5.14 -35.53
CA GLY A 160 12.81 5.16 -36.51
C GLY A 160 14.13 5.71 -35.97
N ARG A 161 14.69 6.75 -36.60
CA ARG A 161 16.01 7.29 -36.27
C ARG A 161 16.19 7.67 -34.81
N HIS A 162 15.15 8.18 -34.13
CA HIS A 162 15.24 8.63 -32.74
C HIS A 162 15.54 7.44 -31.82
N GLU A 163 14.78 6.36 -31.94
CA GLU A 163 15.01 5.12 -31.19
C GLU A 163 16.40 4.56 -31.46
N GLN A 164 16.79 4.47 -32.74
CA GLN A 164 18.03 3.88 -33.15
C GLN A 164 19.24 4.60 -32.57
N VAL A 165 19.22 5.95 -32.58
CA VAL A 165 20.32 6.77 -32.02
C VAL A 165 20.44 6.56 -30.52
N ILE A 166 19.32 6.53 -29.76
CA ILE A 166 19.36 6.34 -28.33
C ILE A 166 19.83 4.93 -27.97
N ARG A 167 19.29 3.91 -28.65
CA ARG A 167 19.67 2.50 -28.45
C ARG A 167 21.16 2.33 -28.65
N SER A 168 21.69 2.78 -29.80
CA SER A 168 23.12 2.67 -30.13
C SER A 168 24.01 3.42 -29.12
N ALA A 169 23.57 4.58 -28.63
CA ALA A 169 24.33 5.33 -27.63
C ALA A 169 24.36 4.60 -26.27
N ILE A 170 23.24 4.05 -25.81
CA ILE A 170 23.19 3.31 -24.55
C ILE A 170 24.00 2.02 -24.62
N GLU A 171 23.86 1.25 -25.69
CA GLU A 171 24.57 -0.01 -25.84
C GLU A 171 26.09 0.21 -25.97
N ALA A 172 26.53 1.27 -26.70
CA ALA A 172 27.93 1.59 -26.85
C ALA A 172 28.56 2.25 -25.62
N ASP A 173 27.89 3.27 -25.03
CA ASP A 173 28.47 4.10 -23.96
C ASP A 173 28.24 3.48 -22.56
N CYS A 174 27.17 2.71 -22.38
CA CYS A 174 26.76 2.15 -21.07
C CYS A 174 26.97 0.63 -20.97
N GLY A 175 27.09 -0.08 -22.09
CA GLY A 175 27.27 -1.54 -22.08
C GLY A 175 26.07 -2.35 -21.59
N VAL A 176 24.88 -1.76 -21.57
CA VAL A 176 23.63 -2.42 -21.18
C VAL A 176 22.64 -2.52 -22.34
N PRO A 177 21.91 -3.63 -22.49
CA PRO A 177 20.96 -3.80 -23.59
C PRO A 177 19.71 -2.91 -23.41
N VAL A 178 19.16 -2.46 -24.54
CA VAL A 178 17.84 -1.84 -24.58
C VAL A 178 16.80 -2.95 -24.85
N LEU A 179 16.08 -3.36 -23.80
CA LEU A 179 15.10 -4.47 -23.82
C LEU A 179 13.67 -4.02 -24.16
N GLY A 180 13.50 -2.78 -24.55
CA GLY A 180 12.22 -2.27 -25.03
C GLY A 180 12.30 -0.83 -25.48
N ALA A 181 11.43 -0.47 -26.43
CA ALA A 181 11.29 0.88 -26.92
C ALA A 181 9.81 1.18 -27.22
N ILE A 182 9.16 1.83 -26.26
CA ILE A 182 7.73 2.14 -26.30
C ILE A 182 7.54 3.49 -26.98
N PRO A 183 6.81 3.54 -28.10
CA PRO A 183 6.56 4.78 -28.79
C PRO A 183 5.66 5.71 -27.98
N ARG A 184 5.71 7.00 -28.30
CA ARG A 184 4.75 7.95 -27.75
C ARG A 184 3.36 7.63 -28.33
N PHE A 185 2.40 7.39 -27.45
CA PHE A 185 0.98 7.26 -27.79
C PHE A 185 0.14 8.12 -26.86
N SER A 186 -1.11 8.36 -27.24
CA SER A 186 -2.04 9.01 -26.34
C SER A 186 -2.55 7.96 -25.35
N ASP A 187 -2.12 8.07 -24.11
CA ASP A 187 -2.54 7.23 -22.98
C ASP A 187 -3.76 7.80 -22.23
N ALA A 188 -4.37 8.86 -22.80
CA ALA A 188 -5.59 9.45 -22.22
C ALA A 188 -6.67 8.37 -22.02
N GLY A 189 -7.00 8.11 -20.75
CA GLY A 189 -7.98 7.11 -20.35
C GLY A 189 -7.50 5.65 -20.39
N LEU A 190 -6.17 5.39 -20.53
CA LEU A 190 -5.64 4.02 -20.38
C LEU A 190 -5.60 3.65 -18.89
N LEU A 191 -5.00 4.49 -18.07
CA LEU A 191 -5.01 4.40 -16.62
C LEU A 191 -5.50 5.76 -16.10
N PRO A 192 -6.80 5.91 -15.81
CA PRO A 192 -7.33 7.19 -15.35
C PRO A 192 -6.73 7.57 -14.01
N SER A 193 -6.31 8.83 -13.89
CA SER A 193 -5.71 9.37 -12.67
C SER A 193 -6.70 10.21 -11.88
N ARG A 194 -6.53 10.21 -10.57
CA ARG A 194 -7.15 11.11 -9.59
C ARG A 194 -6.07 12.00 -8.96
N HIS A 195 -6.48 12.93 -8.12
CA HIS A 195 -5.56 13.74 -7.34
C HIS A 195 -4.65 12.93 -6.37
N LEU A 196 -5.05 11.72 -6.01
CA LEU A 196 -4.30 10.77 -5.16
C LEU A 196 -3.60 9.63 -5.96
N GLY A 197 -3.42 9.76 -7.26
CA GLY A 197 -2.84 8.73 -8.11
C GLY A 197 -3.82 8.17 -9.13
N LEU A 198 -3.72 6.88 -9.45
CA LEU A 198 -4.63 6.22 -10.39
C LEU A 198 -5.98 5.93 -9.71
N VAL A 199 -7.05 5.82 -10.50
CA VAL A 199 -8.30 5.18 -10.03
C VAL A 199 -7.97 3.75 -9.65
N THR A 200 -8.59 3.20 -8.62
CA THR A 200 -8.32 1.82 -8.19
C THR A 200 -8.76 0.80 -9.25
N ALA A 201 -8.11 -0.35 -9.29
CA ALA A 201 -8.46 -1.40 -10.25
C ALA A 201 -9.91 -1.91 -10.05
N ASP A 202 -10.38 -1.96 -8.79
CA ASP A 202 -11.73 -2.40 -8.43
C ASP A 202 -12.83 -1.43 -8.92
N GLU A 203 -12.50 -0.14 -9.09
CA GLU A 203 -13.41 0.89 -9.60
C GLU A 203 -13.37 1.05 -11.13
N HIS A 204 -12.42 0.38 -11.81
CA HIS A 204 -12.27 0.55 -13.27
C HIS A 204 -13.33 -0.30 -14.03
N PRO A 205 -14.24 0.32 -14.81
CA PRO A 205 -15.43 -0.35 -15.34
C PRO A 205 -15.15 -1.35 -16.47
N ALA A 206 -13.92 -1.42 -17.00
CA ALA A 206 -13.62 -2.18 -18.22
C ALA A 206 -12.25 -2.90 -18.15
N CYS A 207 -12.00 -3.65 -17.07
CA CYS A 207 -10.71 -4.32 -16.86
C CYS A 207 -10.29 -5.27 -18.00
N ASP A 208 -11.22 -6.05 -18.59
CA ASP A 208 -10.88 -6.96 -19.69
C ASP A 208 -10.46 -6.21 -20.95
N ALA A 209 -11.21 -5.18 -21.34
CA ALA A 209 -10.87 -4.33 -22.49
C ALA A 209 -9.54 -3.58 -22.28
N LEU A 210 -9.24 -3.21 -21.02
CA LEU A 210 -7.97 -2.58 -20.65
C LEU A 210 -6.79 -3.53 -20.81
N GLN A 211 -6.94 -4.81 -20.43
CA GLN A 211 -5.92 -5.84 -20.63
C GLN A 211 -5.51 -5.95 -22.09
N ASP A 212 -6.49 -6.11 -22.99
CA ASP A 212 -6.23 -6.23 -24.43
C ASP A 212 -5.61 -4.94 -24.99
N ARG A 213 -6.07 -3.79 -24.52
CA ARG A 213 -5.53 -2.49 -24.94
C ARG A 213 -4.06 -2.32 -24.52
N ILE A 214 -3.69 -2.66 -23.29
CA ILE A 214 -2.29 -2.64 -22.83
C ILE A 214 -1.43 -3.59 -23.66
N LEU A 215 -1.88 -4.82 -23.86
CA LEU A 215 -1.13 -5.82 -24.64
C LEU A 215 -0.96 -5.39 -26.10
N ASN A 216 -1.99 -4.89 -26.74
CA ASN A 216 -1.93 -4.40 -28.13
C ASN A 216 -0.96 -3.21 -28.30
N LEU A 217 -0.89 -2.33 -27.28
CA LEU A 217 -0.03 -1.16 -27.33
C LEU A 217 1.44 -1.49 -27.04
N LEU A 218 1.73 -2.48 -26.19
CA LEU A 218 3.06 -2.64 -25.61
C LEU A 218 3.75 -3.95 -25.97
N ALA A 219 3.03 -5.04 -26.27
CA ALA A 219 3.62 -6.36 -26.42
C ALA A 219 4.72 -6.42 -27.52
N ASN A 220 4.54 -5.67 -28.62
CA ASN A 220 5.51 -5.64 -29.71
C ASN A 220 6.70 -4.68 -29.46
N HIS A 221 6.72 -3.98 -28.34
CA HIS A 221 7.72 -2.99 -27.98
C HIS A 221 8.62 -3.40 -26.82
N LEU A 222 8.39 -4.60 -26.26
CA LEU A 222 9.14 -5.17 -25.14
C LEU A 222 9.76 -6.50 -25.53
N ASP A 223 11.07 -6.66 -25.32
CA ASP A 223 11.77 -7.92 -25.48
C ASP A 223 11.53 -8.82 -24.25
N MET A 224 10.42 -9.54 -24.27
CA MET A 224 10.03 -10.40 -23.15
C MET A 224 11.02 -11.52 -22.88
N GLU A 225 11.68 -12.07 -23.94
CA GLU A 225 12.67 -13.12 -23.80
C GLU A 225 13.94 -12.61 -23.12
N GLY A 226 14.44 -11.44 -23.54
CA GLY A 226 15.56 -10.76 -22.91
C GLY A 226 15.28 -10.39 -21.45
N ILE A 227 14.07 -9.91 -21.15
CA ILE A 227 13.65 -9.58 -19.77
C ILE A 227 13.57 -10.84 -18.90
N LEU A 228 13.01 -11.92 -19.40
CA LEU A 228 12.97 -13.21 -18.67
C LEU A 228 14.38 -13.78 -18.45
N SER A 229 15.28 -13.64 -19.46
CA SER A 229 16.67 -14.02 -19.33
C SER A 229 17.37 -13.22 -18.24
N LEU A 230 17.18 -11.88 -18.23
CA LEU A 230 17.68 -11.01 -17.18
C LEU A 230 17.14 -11.40 -15.79
N ALA A 231 15.86 -11.65 -15.67
CA ALA A 231 15.23 -12.05 -14.40
C ALA A 231 15.81 -13.37 -13.83
N ARG A 232 16.12 -14.34 -14.70
CA ARG A 232 16.75 -15.63 -14.33
C ARG A 232 18.19 -15.50 -13.86
N GLN A 233 18.87 -14.40 -14.19
CA GLN A 233 20.24 -14.14 -13.74
C GLN A 233 20.30 -13.60 -12.30
N ALA A 234 19.16 -13.34 -11.67
CA ALA A 234 19.11 -12.97 -10.27
C ALA A 234 19.62 -14.15 -9.40
N PRO A 235 20.60 -13.94 -8.50
CA PRO A 235 21.18 -15.01 -7.70
C PRO A 235 20.14 -15.62 -6.76
N PRO A 236 20.33 -16.88 -6.33
CA PRO A 236 19.48 -17.46 -5.31
C PRO A 236 19.50 -16.66 -4.01
N LEU A 237 18.35 -16.59 -3.33
CA LEU A 237 18.25 -15.96 -2.01
C LEU A 237 18.19 -17.04 -0.92
N ALA A 238 19.03 -16.86 0.09
CA ALA A 238 19.00 -17.61 1.33
C ALA A 238 18.25 -16.77 2.38
N ALA A 239 16.95 -16.90 2.44
CA ALA A 239 16.17 -16.31 3.51
C ALA A 239 15.11 -17.30 3.96
N GLU A 240 15.01 -17.50 5.26
CA GLU A 240 13.86 -18.16 5.82
C GLU A 240 12.67 -17.22 5.76
N PRO A 241 11.53 -17.65 5.22
CA PRO A 241 10.34 -16.84 5.28
C PRO A 241 9.94 -16.64 6.75
N ASP A 242 9.89 -15.41 7.19
CA ASP A 242 9.31 -15.09 8.50
C ASP A 242 7.80 -15.38 8.42
N VAL A 243 7.43 -16.50 8.97
CA VAL A 243 6.02 -16.91 9.01
C VAL A 243 5.40 -16.15 10.19
N PRO A 244 4.28 -15.44 10.01
CA PRO A 244 3.57 -14.84 11.13
C PRO A 244 3.42 -15.87 12.23
N ARG A 245 3.95 -15.54 13.40
CA ARG A 245 3.91 -16.44 14.55
C ARG A 245 2.46 -16.70 14.91
N ARG A 246 2.00 -17.93 14.65
CA ARG A 246 0.69 -18.32 15.14
C ARG A 246 0.74 -18.28 16.66
N ILE A 247 -0.05 -17.39 17.25
CA ILE A 247 -0.17 -17.28 18.71
C ILE A 247 -1.08 -18.41 19.17
N PRO A 248 -0.55 -19.46 19.82
CA PRO A 248 -1.40 -20.55 20.29
C PRO A 248 -2.19 -20.08 21.50
N GLY A 249 -3.48 -20.34 21.50
CA GLY A 249 -4.32 -20.21 22.68
C GLY A 249 -5.12 -18.92 22.73
N GLY A 250 -6.27 -18.99 23.37
CA GLY A 250 -7.28 -17.96 23.53
C GLY A 250 -8.56 -18.30 22.78
N ASP A 251 -9.67 -17.74 23.23
CA ASP A 251 -10.97 -17.90 22.56
C ASP A 251 -10.91 -17.33 21.15
N PRO A 252 -11.51 -18.01 20.15
CA PRO A 252 -11.61 -17.47 18.80
C PRO A 252 -12.41 -16.17 18.82
N VAL A 253 -11.96 -15.19 18.03
CA VAL A 253 -12.63 -13.90 17.88
C VAL A 253 -12.92 -13.61 16.42
N THR A 254 -13.97 -12.85 16.15
CA THR A 254 -14.31 -12.39 14.80
C THR A 254 -14.00 -10.91 14.67
N VAL A 255 -13.04 -10.58 13.79
CA VAL A 255 -12.70 -9.19 13.47
C VAL A 255 -13.37 -8.82 12.16
N GLY A 256 -14.34 -7.90 12.22
CA GLY A 256 -14.88 -7.28 11.01
C GLY A 256 -13.87 -6.37 10.35
N TYR A 257 -13.93 -6.23 9.02
CA TYR A 257 -13.21 -5.17 8.33
C TYR A 257 -14.03 -4.62 7.17
N LEU A 258 -13.99 -3.28 6.98
CA LEU A 258 -14.75 -2.67 5.88
C LEU A 258 -14.07 -2.97 4.55
N LYS A 259 -14.81 -3.52 3.57
CA LYS A 259 -14.27 -3.89 2.26
C LYS A 259 -15.29 -3.63 1.15
N ASP A 260 -15.09 -2.50 0.47
CA ASP A 260 -15.82 -2.08 -0.73
C ASP A 260 -15.01 -1.02 -1.49
N SER A 261 -15.61 -0.31 -2.45
CA SER A 261 -14.94 0.74 -3.22
C SER A 261 -14.52 1.95 -2.38
N ALA A 262 -15.14 2.20 -1.23
CA ALA A 262 -14.78 3.29 -0.32
C ALA A 262 -13.58 2.92 0.58
N PHE A 263 -13.40 1.63 0.92
CA PHE A 263 -12.37 1.13 1.84
C PHE A 263 -11.58 -0.02 1.21
N THR A 264 -10.48 0.32 0.52
CA THR A 264 -9.68 -0.62 -0.26
C THR A 264 -8.24 -0.78 0.25
N PHE A 265 -7.77 0.08 1.15
CA PHE A 265 -6.37 0.14 1.56
C PHE A 265 -6.08 -0.79 2.72
N TYR A 266 -5.72 -2.02 2.38
CA TYR A 266 -5.31 -3.07 3.32
C TYR A 266 -4.06 -3.76 2.79
N TYR A 267 -2.99 -3.79 3.59
CA TYR A 267 -1.89 -4.69 3.30
C TYR A 267 -2.37 -6.12 3.51
N PRO A 268 -2.14 -7.04 2.56
CA PRO A 268 -2.49 -8.44 2.76
C PRO A 268 -1.86 -9.04 4.02
N GLU A 269 -0.64 -8.61 4.36
CA GLU A 269 0.08 -9.03 5.56
C GLU A 269 -0.62 -8.61 6.86
N ASN A 270 -1.34 -7.48 6.86
CA ASN A 270 -2.13 -7.06 8.03
C ASN A 270 -3.29 -8.03 8.27
N LEU A 271 -4.02 -8.39 7.23
CA LEU A 271 -5.10 -9.36 7.33
C LEU A 271 -4.58 -10.75 7.75
N GLU A 272 -3.49 -11.21 7.14
CA GLU A 272 -2.83 -12.47 7.49
C GLU A 272 -2.29 -12.47 8.93
N ALA A 273 -1.82 -11.33 9.44
CA ALA A 273 -1.36 -11.21 10.82
C ALA A 273 -2.51 -11.32 11.83
N LEU A 274 -3.68 -10.74 11.54
CA LEU A 274 -4.88 -10.91 12.36
C LEU A 274 -5.32 -12.38 12.41
N GLU A 275 -5.33 -13.07 11.27
CA GLU A 275 -5.64 -14.51 11.20
C GLU A 275 -4.61 -15.35 11.99
N ALA A 276 -3.33 -15.03 11.87
CA ALA A 276 -2.25 -15.70 12.61
C ALA A 276 -2.36 -15.45 14.13
N ALA A 277 -2.84 -14.27 14.54
CA ALA A 277 -3.11 -13.95 15.93
C ALA A 277 -4.39 -14.64 16.49
N GLY A 278 -5.16 -15.32 15.63
CA GLY A 278 -6.32 -16.13 16.01
C GLY A 278 -7.68 -15.47 15.73
N ALA A 279 -7.72 -14.47 14.86
CA ALA A 279 -8.97 -13.88 14.40
C ALA A 279 -9.55 -14.63 13.20
N THR A 280 -10.88 -14.70 13.14
CA THR A 280 -11.63 -14.95 11.90
C THR A 280 -12.00 -13.61 11.30
N LEU A 281 -11.72 -13.41 10.01
CA LEU A 281 -11.98 -12.14 9.33
C LEU A 281 -13.35 -12.13 8.66
N ALA A 282 -14.14 -11.06 8.87
CA ALA A 282 -15.45 -10.86 8.27
C ALA A 282 -15.46 -9.56 7.43
N PRO A 283 -15.46 -9.63 6.09
CA PRO A 283 -15.59 -8.44 5.26
C PRO A 283 -17.02 -7.87 5.34
N ILE A 284 -17.13 -6.55 5.44
CA ILE A 284 -18.38 -5.82 5.55
C ILE A 284 -18.35 -4.66 4.57
N SER A 285 -19.42 -4.48 3.79
CA SER A 285 -19.54 -3.31 2.92
C SER A 285 -20.14 -2.12 3.67
N SER A 286 -19.44 -1.00 3.69
CA SER A 286 -19.95 0.26 4.23
C SER A 286 -21.09 0.84 3.41
N LEU A 287 -21.19 0.43 2.13
CA LEU A 287 -22.16 0.95 1.18
C LEU A 287 -23.48 0.15 1.18
N THR A 288 -23.44 -1.14 1.54
CA THR A 288 -24.60 -2.03 1.39
C THR A 288 -25.05 -2.73 2.68
N ALA A 289 -24.19 -2.87 3.68
CA ALA A 289 -24.60 -3.43 4.96
C ALA A 289 -25.48 -2.43 5.72
N HIS A 290 -26.58 -2.91 6.30
CA HIS A 290 -27.49 -2.07 7.08
C HIS A 290 -27.00 -1.81 8.51
N GLU A 291 -26.28 -2.79 9.08
CA GLU A 291 -25.75 -2.71 10.46
C GLU A 291 -24.49 -3.58 10.59
N LEU A 292 -23.73 -3.36 11.63
CA LEU A 292 -22.63 -4.24 12.00
C LEU A 292 -23.16 -5.52 12.63
N PRO A 293 -22.73 -6.71 12.16
CA PRO A 293 -23.14 -7.98 12.75
C PRO A 293 -22.84 -8.05 14.27
N ASP A 294 -23.75 -8.66 15.03
CA ASP A 294 -23.56 -8.86 16.49
C ASP A 294 -22.48 -9.89 16.81
N SER A 295 -22.13 -10.73 15.84
CA SER A 295 -21.09 -11.74 15.98
C SER A 295 -19.67 -11.17 15.93
N LEU A 296 -19.50 -9.87 15.74
CA LEU A 296 -18.18 -9.24 15.71
C LEU A 296 -17.68 -8.96 17.12
N ASP A 297 -16.38 -9.18 17.32
CA ASP A 297 -15.65 -8.88 18.55
C ASP A 297 -14.77 -7.63 18.44
N ALA A 298 -14.42 -7.20 17.22
CA ALA A 298 -13.72 -5.95 16.91
C ALA A 298 -13.96 -5.53 15.45
N LEU A 299 -13.63 -4.29 15.12
CA LEU A 299 -13.67 -3.76 13.75
C LEU A 299 -12.34 -3.12 13.37
N TYR A 300 -11.80 -3.51 12.20
CA TYR A 300 -10.69 -2.84 11.52
C TYR A 300 -11.21 -2.03 10.34
N ILE A 301 -10.98 -0.72 10.34
CA ILE A 301 -11.35 0.18 9.26
C ILE A 301 -10.07 0.71 8.64
N GLY A 302 -9.69 0.16 7.49
CA GLY A 302 -8.53 0.63 6.74
C GLY A 302 -8.79 1.96 6.05
N GLY A 303 -7.83 2.37 5.23
CA GLY A 303 -7.98 3.54 4.40
C GLY A 303 -8.75 3.28 3.10
N GLY A 304 -8.85 4.32 2.31
CA GLY A 304 -9.54 4.33 1.03
C GLY A 304 -9.95 5.74 0.63
N PHE A 305 -11.06 5.83 -0.09
CA PHE A 305 -11.62 7.08 -0.60
C PHE A 305 -13.08 7.28 -0.13
N PRO A 306 -13.35 7.36 1.19
CA PRO A 306 -14.70 7.57 1.68
C PRO A 306 -15.31 8.90 1.21
N GLU A 307 -14.48 9.90 0.88
CA GLU A 307 -14.95 11.18 0.34
C GLU A 307 -15.58 11.02 -1.06
N THR A 308 -15.16 10.07 -1.87
CA THR A 308 -15.76 9.82 -3.19
C THR A 308 -17.11 9.11 -3.09
N HIS A 309 -17.40 8.48 -1.97
CA HIS A 309 -18.64 7.79 -1.63
C HIS A 309 -19.40 8.45 -0.47
N ALA A 310 -19.04 9.71 -0.13
CA ALA A 310 -19.56 10.36 1.07
C ALA A 310 -21.07 10.49 1.10
N ALA A 311 -21.72 10.71 -0.06
CA ALA A 311 -23.17 10.80 -0.14
C ALA A 311 -23.84 9.44 0.12
N GLU A 312 -23.30 8.36 -0.44
CA GLU A 312 -23.82 6.98 -0.26
C GLU A 312 -23.61 6.50 1.18
N ILE A 313 -22.43 6.73 1.75
CA ILE A 313 -22.13 6.43 3.14
C ILE A 313 -23.06 7.22 4.07
N SER A 314 -23.23 8.51 3.82
CA SER A 314 -24.14 9.38 4.60
C SER A 314 -25.60 8.93 4.56
N ALA A 315 -26.04 8.39 3.42
CA ALA A 315 -27.39 7.84 3.25
C ALA A 315 -27.60 6.53 4.02
N ASN A 316 -26.52 5.78 4.30
CA ASN A 316 -26.59 4.55 5.09
C ASN A 316 -26.61 4.83 6.62
N ALA A 317 -27.65 5.57 7.05
CA ALA A 317 -27.76 6.03 8.42
C ALA A 317 -27.85 4.89 9.45
N ALA A 318 -28.35 3.72 9.06
CA ALA A 318 -28.49 2.57 9.94
C ALA A 318 -27.12 1.98 10.30
N LEU A 319 -26.22 1.78 9.34
CA LEU A 319 -24.86 1.33 9.60
C LEU A 319 -24.08 2.34 10.45
N LEU A 320 -24.19 3.64 10.14
CA LEU A 320 -23.52 4.69 10.91
C LEU A 320 -24.00 4.73 12.37
N ALA A 321 -25.29 4.53 12.60
CA ALA A 321 -25.88 4.45 13.94
C ALA A 321 -25.40 3.20 14.70
N SER A 322 -25.42 2.03 14.04
CA SER A 322 -24.94 0.76 14.61
C SER A 322 -23.46 0.85 15.01
N LEU A 323 -22.62 1.45 14.16
CA LEU A 323 -21.19 1.67 14.45
C LEU A 323 -21.01 2.57 15.69
N LYS A 324 -21.77 3.67 15.76
CA LYS A 324 -21.73 4.59 16.91
C LYS A 324 -22.18 3.92 18.20
N GLU A 325 -23.28 3.18 18.17
CA GLU A 325 -23.82 2.48 19.31
C GLU A 325 -22.84 1.45 19.85
N LYS A 326 -22.31 0.59 18.97
CA LYS A 326 -21.31 -0.42 19.36
C LYS A 326 -20.06 0.23 19.97
N ALA A 327 -19.52 1.30 19.34
CA ALA A 327 -18.36 2.01 19.86
C ALA A 327 -18.62 2.60 21.26
N ASN A 328 -19.80 3.19 21.49
CA ASN A 328 -20.21 3.71 22.80
C ASN A 328 -20.38 2.61 23.87
N CYS A 329 -20.69 1.38 23.45
CA CYS A 329 -20.75 0.20 24.31
C CYS A 329 -19.38 -0.49 24.52
N GLY A 330 -18.29 0.17 24.17
CA GLY A 330 -16.94 -0.34 24.39
C GLY A 330 -16.41 -1.32 23.33
N PHE A 331 -17.12 -1.45 22.21
CA PHE A 331 -16.67 -2.28 21.08
C PHE A 331 -15.35 -1.76 20.49
N PRO A 332 -14.30 -2.59 20.36
CA PRO A 332 -13.01 -2.16 19.85
C PRO A 332 -13.05 -1.81 18.37
N VAL A 333 -12.58 -0.61 18.04
CA VAL A 333 -12.45 -0.14 16.64
C VAL A 333 -11.04 0.38 16.40
N TYR A 334 -10.35 -0.21 15.45
CA TYR A 334 -9.06 0.28 14.96
C TYR A 334 -9.26 0.89 13.56
N ALA A 335 -8.94 2.18 13.39
CA ALA A 335 -9.21 2.92 12.17
C ALA A 335 -7.98 3.67 11.66
N GLU A 336 -7.75 3.60 10.33
CA GLU A 336 -6.66 4.28 9.62
C GLU A 336 -7.22 5.20 8.53
N CYS A 337 -6.75 6.44 8.46
CA CYS A 337 -6.97 7.43 7.39
C CYS A 337 -8.46 7.58 7.00
N GLY A 338 -8.91 6.93 5.94
CA GLY A 338 -10.34 6.92 5.57
C GLY A 338 -11.23 6.41 6.69
N GLY A 339 -10.74 5.47 7.51
CA GLY A 339 -11.45 5.00 8.69
C GLY A 339 -11.63 6.08 9.76
N LEU A 340 -10.62 6.92 9.99
CA LEU A 340 -10.75 8.09 10.86
C LEU A 340 -11.83 9.05 10.32
N MET A 341 -11.86 9.27 9.00
CA MET A 341 -12.86 10.11 8.36
C MET A 341 -14.29 9.57 8.57
N LEU A 342 -14.50 8.25 8.45
CA LEU A 342 -15.80 7.60 8.72
C LEU A 342 -16.24 7.76 10.19
N LEU A 343 -15.29 7.76 11.13
CA LEU A 343 -15.58 7.89 12.56
C LEU A 343 -15.86 9.34 12.99
N SER A 344 -15.56 10.35 12.17
CA SER A 344 -15.88 11.77 12.42
C SER A 344 -17.39 12.03 12.44
N ARG A 345 -17.81 13.26 12.81
CA ARG A 345 -19.21 13.68 12.70
C ARG A 345 -19.65 13.86 11.26
N SER A 346 -18.78 14.49 10.45
CA SER A 346 -19.05 14.74 9.04
C SER A 346 -17.77 14.94 8.24
N ILE A 347 -17.86 14.73 6.92
CA ILE A 347 -16.85 15.12 5.94
C ILE A 347 -17.36 16.32 5.15
N HIS A 348 -16.56 17.38 5.09
CA HIS A 348 -16.84 18.57 4.29
C HIS A 348 -16.07 18.51 2.96
N ILE A 349 -16.80 18.56 1.85
CA ILE A 349 -16.27 18.47 0.49
C ILE A 349 -16.92 19.54 -0.36
N ASP A 350 -16.15 20.44 -0.95
CA ASP A 350 -16.62 21.49 -1.85
C ASP A 350 -17.82 22.28 -1.29
N GLY A 351 -17.75 22.62 0.00
CA GLY A 351 -18.79 23.37 0.71
C GLY A 351 -20.04 22.55 1.09
N ARG A 352 -20.05 21.24 0.84
CA ARG A 352 -21.12 20.32 1.26
C ARG A 352 -20.67 19.51 2.47
N SER A 353 -21.58 19.27 3.39
CA SER A 353 -21.36 18.43 4.57
C SER A 353 -22.05 17.09 4.40
N HIS A 354 -21.31 16.00 4.58
CA HIS A 354 -21.80 14.62 4.54
C HIS A 354 -21.67 14.02 5.93
N ARG A 355 -22.79 13.64 6.53
CA ARG A 355 -22.82 13.04 7.86
C ARG A 355 -22.08 11.68 7.85
N MET A 356 -21.25 11.47 8.89
CA MET A 356 -20.56 10.23 9.18
C MET A 356 -21.07 9.62 10.48
N SER A 357 -20.37 8.65 11.06
CA SER A 357 -20.86 7.93 12.23
C SER A 357 -20.96 8.80 13.50
N GLY A 358 -20.10 9.82 13.63
CA GLY A 358 -20.08 10.68 14.80
C GLY A 358 -19.64 9.96 16.09
N VAL A 359 -18.82 8.91 15.97
CA VAL A 359 -18.10 8.29 17.08
C VAL A 359 -17.11 9.28 17.67
N LEU A 360 -16.43 10.02 16.82
CA LEU A 360 -15.47 11.07 17.19
C LEU A 360 -16.13 12.45 17.09
N GLY A 361 -15.80 13.34 18.03
CA GLY A 361 -16.47 14.60 18.24
C GLY A 361 -16.00 15.77 17.35
N PHE A 362 -15.38 15.50 16.22
CA PHE A 362 -14.87 16.49 15.26
C PHE A 362 -15.40 16.25 13.84
N ASP A 363 -15.21 17.23 12.98
CA ASP A 363 -15.47 17.12 11.54
C ASP A 363 -14.15 16.98 10.77
N VAL A 364 -14.24 16.54 9.53
CA VAL A 364 -13.11 16.44 8.60
C VAL A 364 -13.38 17.29 7.38
N GLU A 365 -12.40 18.08 6.93
CA GLU A 365 -12.48 18.91 5.73
C GLU A 365 -11.48 18.44 4.67
N MET A 366 -11.96 18.31 3.43
CA MET A 366 -11.13 17.98 2.27
C MET A 366 -10.46 19.23 1.70
N HIS A 367 -9.19 19.09 1.31
CA HIS A 367 -8.39 20.15 0.72
C HIS A 367 -7.85 19.76 -0.66
N ALA A 368 -7.53 20.77 -1.50
CA ALA A 368 -6.93 20.53 -2.82
C ALA A 368 -5.44 20.15 -2.78
N LYS A 369 -4.77 20.34 -1.63
CA LYS A 369 -3.35 19.97 -1.44
C LYS A 369 -3.23 18.91 -0.34
N PRO A 370 -2.24 18.02 -0.42
CA PRO A 370 -1.96 17.08 0.66
C PRO A 370 -1.78 17.80 2.00
N GLN A 371 -2.39 17.26 3.06
CA GLN A 371 -2.28 17.73 4.43
C GLN A 371 -1.24 16.92 5.22
N GLY A 372 -1.06 15.65 4.88
CA GLY A 372 0.02 14.80 5.32
C GLY A 372 0.50 13.92 4.16
N HIS A 373 1.83 13.73 4.03
CA HIS A 373 2.41 12.91 2.98
C HIS A 373 3.80 12.44 3.33
N GLY A 374 4.00 11.14 3.35
CA GLY A 374 5.31 10.50 3.51
C GLY A 374 5.38 9.52 4.67
N TYR A 375 6.59 9.17 5.04
CA TYR A 375 6.84 8.26 6.16
C TYR A 375 6.64 8.97 7.50
N VAL A 376 6.08 8.22 8.46
CA VAL A 376 5.70 8.68 9.79
C VAL A 376 6.42 7.87 10.85
N GLU A 377 6.91 8.55 11.88
CA GLU A 377 7.39 7.94 13.12
C GLU A 377 6.54 8.44 14.28
N LEU A 378 5.90 7.52 14.99
CA LEU A 378 5.08 7.80 16.15
C LEU A 378 5.74 7.23 17.43
N ALA A 379 5.53 7.90 18.53
CA ALA A 379 5.82 7.38 19.86
C ALA A 379 4.51 7.27 20.64
N VAL A 380 4.14 6.05 21.04
CA VAL A 380 2.99 5.81 21.89
C VAL A 380 3.30 6.35 23.28
N ASP A 381 2.65 7.43 23.71
CA ASP A 381 2.94 8.15 24.95
C ASP A 381 1.74 8.27 25.90
N ALA A 382 0.58 7.71 25.51
CA ALA A 382 -0.60 7.66 26.36
C ALA A 382 -1.28 6.29 26.31
N PRO A 383 -2.04 5.91 27.35
CA PRO A 383 -2.82 4.68 27.38
C PRO A 383 -3.80 4.59 26.20
N ASN A 384 -3.91 3.40 25.62
CA ASN A 384 -4.78 3.09 24.49
C ASN A 384 -5.09 1.58 24.46
N PRO A 385 -6.11 1.14 23.70
CA PRO A 385 -6.55 -0.27 23.72
C PRO A 385 -5.61 -1.25 23.01
N PHE A 386 -4.69 -0.78 22.14
CA PHE A 386 -4.03 -1.63 21.15
C PHE A 386 -2.52 -1.74 21.33
N PHE A 387 -1.86 -0.73 21.90
CA PHE A 387 -0.40 -0.67 21.96
C PHE A 387 0.11 -0.35 23.36
N PRO A 388 1.22 -0.97 23.79
CA PRO A 388 1.87 -0.58 25.04
C PRO A 388 2.47 0.84 24.92
N VAL A 389 2.37 1.61 26.00
CA VAL A 389 3.06 2.91 26.11
C VAL A 389 4.56 2.71 26.02
N GLY A 390 5.23 3.59 25.28
CA GLY A 390 6.66 3.53 25.00
C GLY A 390 7.02 2.90 23.67
N LEU A 391 6.05 2.24 22.97
CA LEU A 391 6.30 1.65 21.66
C LEU A 391 6.55 2.73 20.61
N ARG A 392 7.47 2.48 19.68
CA ARG A 392 7.68 3.28 18.48
C ARG A 392 7.03 2.58 17.30
N LEU A 393 6.28 3.36 16.51
CA LEU A 393 5.57 2.87 15.33
C LEU A 393 6.14 3.54 14.09
N HIS A 394 6.40 2.74 13.06
CA HIS A 394 6.77 3.22 11.74
C HIS A 394 5.57 3.03 10.80
N GLY A 395 5.14 4.12 10.20
CA GLY A 395 3.99 4.12 9.30
C GLY A 395 4.19 5.07 8.12
N HIS A 396 3.13 5.31 7.42
CA HIS A 396 3.06 6.34 6.40
C HIS A 396 1.71 7.03 6.46
N GLU A 397 1.65 8.24 5.95
CA GLU A 397 0.42 9.02 5.78
C GLU A 397 0.36 9.58 4.37
N PHE A 398 -0.84 9.57 3.78
CA PHE A 398 -1.11 10.30 2.56
C PHE A 398 -2.58 10.69 2.52
N HIS A 399 -2.90 11.90 2.95
CA HIS A 399 -4.27 12.39 3.03
C HIS A 399 -4.38 13.86 2.62
N TYR A 400 -5.54 14.20 2.04
CA TYR A 400 -5.93 15.54 1.64
C TYR A 400 -6.91 16.17 2.64
N SER A 401 -7.29 15.43 3.66
CA SER A 401 -8.22 15.85 4.69
C SER A 401 -7.49 16.29 5.96
N ARG A 402 -8.16 17.11 6.76
CA ARG A 402 -7.71 17.48 8.11
C ARG A 402 -8.89 17.57 9.06
N ILE A 403 -8.61 17.43 10.35
CA ILE A 403 -9.60 17.59 11.42
C ILE A 403 -9.92 19.08 11.59
N VAL A 404 -11.22 19.38 11.75
CA VAL A 404 -11.77 20.71 12.02
C VAL A 404 -12.94 20.62 13.01
N GLY A 405 -13.33 21.76 13.59
CA GLY A 405 -14.52 21.83 14.44
C GLY A 405 -14.42 21.08 15.77
N GLU A 406 -13.21 20.88 16.29
CA GLU A 406 -12.97 20.34 17.62
C GLU A 406 -13.28 21.36 18.73
N ALA A 407 -13.80 20.89 19.85
CA ALA A 407 -14.15 21.72 21.00
C ALA A 407 -12.99 21.87 22.02
N GLY A 408 -11.78 21.46 21.69
CA GLY A 408 -10.61 21.51 22.58
C GLY A 408 -9.55 20.49 22.17
N PRO A 409 -8.51 20.27 23.01
CA PRO A 409 -7.47 19.28 22.73
C PRO A 409 -8.06 17.88 22.58
N LEU A 410 -7.76 17.21 21.47
CA LEU A 410 -8.19 15.85 21.23
C LEU A 410 -7.37 14.87 22.08
N PRO A 411 -8.00 13.88 22.73
CA PRO A 411 -7.30 12.79 23.39
C PRO A 411 -6.60 11.94 22.32
N THR A 412 -5.27 11.94 22.32
CA THR A 412 -4.44 11.23 21.36
C THR A 412 -3.43 10.35 22.07
N ALA A 413 -3.10 9.20 21.47
CA ALA A 413 -2.19 8.22 22.07
C ALA A 413 -0.73 8.36 21.59
N CYS A 414 -0.47 9.13 20.51
CA CYS A 414 0.86 9.19 19.92
C CYS A 414 1.37 10.61 19.73
N ALA A 415 2.63 10.84 20.12
CA ALA A 415 3.40 11.99 19.66
C ALA A 415 4.00 11.67 18.27
N VAL A 416 3.86 12.61 17.33
CA VAL A 416 4.48 12.52 16.01
C VAL A 416 5.94 12.98 16.15
N ARG A 417 6.88 12.09 15.84
CA ARG A 417 8.32 12.39 15.78
C ARG A 417 8.74 12.78 14.37
N ARG A 418 8.07 12.23 13.37
CA ARG A 418 8.19 12.57 11.97
C ARG A 418 6.81 12.43 11.31
N GLY A 419 6.46 13.32 10.39
CA GLY A 419 5.16 13.36 9.73
C GLY A 419 4.31 14.52 10.20
N SER A 420 3.04 14.51 9.82
CA SER A 420 2.03 15.53 10.17
C SER A 420 1.12 15.08 11.30
N GLY A 421 0.62 13.84 11.21
CA GLY A 421 -0.40 13.31 12.11
C GLY A 421 -1.76 13.95 11.91
N CYS A 422 -2.66 13.76 12.88
CA CYS A 422 -4.04 14.20 12.77
C CYS A 422 -4.31 15.58 13.38
N TYR A 423 -3.55 15.97 14.43
CA TYR A 423 -3.78 17.24 15.15
C TYR A 423 -2.55 17.65 15.98
N ALA A 424 -2.09 18.90 15.83
CA ALA A 424 -1.04 19.52 16.68
C ALA A 424 0.22 18.64 16.89
N SER A 425 0.76 18.03 15.83
CA SER A 425 1.88 17.07 15.87
C SER A 425 1.59 15.84 16.75
N ARG A 426 0.35 15.44 16.81
CA ARG A 426 -0.12 14.22 17.46
C ARG A 426 -0.94 13.38 16.49
N ASP A 427 -1.01 12.08 16.75
CA ASP A 427 -1.83 11.14 15.98
C ASP A 427 -2.52 10.14 16.91
N ALA A 428 -3.41 9.32 16.34
CA ALA A 428 -4.17 8.32 17.07
C ALA A 428 -5.14 8.91 18.11
N VAL A 429 -6.23 9.49 17.63
CA VAL A 429 -7.34 9.93 18.48
C VAL A 429 -7.97 8.72 19.18
N ILE A 430 -8.20 8.87 20.49
CA ILE A 430 -8.77 7.82 21.34
C ILE A 430 -10.14 8.24 21.84
N ALA A 431 -11.12 7.33 21.74
CA ALA A 431 -12.45 7.46 22.35
C ALA A 431 -12.87 6.08 22.90
N GLY A 432 -12.71 5.87 24.21
CA GLY A 432 -12.92 4.54 24.81
C GLY A 432 -12.01 3.49 24.17
N ASN A 433 -12.61 2.45 23.57
CA ASN A 433 -11.88 1.39 22.86
C ASN A 433 -11.71 1.68 21.35
N VAL A 434 -11.83 2.93 20.94
CA VAL A 434 -11.61 3.37 19.55
C VAL A 434 -10.25 4.01 19.42
N TRP A 435 -9.49 3.59 18.39
CA TRP A 435 -8.26 4.21 17.89
C TRP A 435 -8.51 4.71 16.47
N ALA A 436 -8.19 5.95 16.18
CA ALA A 436 -8.29 6.51 14.85
C ALA A 436 -7.06 7.38 14.54
N ALA A 437 -6.30 7.02 13.50
CA ALA A 437 -5.08 7.68 13.09
C ALA A 437 -5.11 8.02 11.59
N TYR A 438 -4.35 9.03 11.16
CA TYR A 438 -4.04 9.17 9.74
C TYR A 438 -2.93 8.22 9.29
N THR A 439 -2.09 7.81 10.23
CA THR A 439 -0.99 6.89 9.96
C THR A 439 -1.50 5.48 9.65
N HIS A 440 -0.98 4.91 8.55
CA HIS A 440 -1.14 3.50 8.21
C HIS A 440 0.05 2.70 8.72
N LEU A 441 -0.21 1.54 9.31
CA LEU A 441 0.80 0.62 9.82
C LEU A 441 0.91 -0.64 8.97
N HIS A 442 2.08 -1.28 9.03
CA HIS A 442 2.32 -2.58 8.39
C HIS A 442 2.67 -3.63 9.44
N ALA A 443 1.92 -4.74 9.47
CA ALA A 443 2.05 -5.77 10.51
C ALA A 443 3.45 -6.39 10.61
N LEU A 444 4.20 -6.50 9.51
CA LEU A 444 5.58 -7.01 9.56
C LEU A 444 6.57 -6.05 10.24
N GLY A 445 6.24 -4.75 10.28
CA GLY A 445 7.05 -3.76 10.99
C GLY A 445 6.55 -3.45 12.39
N THR A 446 5.31 -3.83 12.68
CA THR A 446 4.66 -3.63 13.98
C THR A 446 3.86 -4.88 14.34
N PRO A 447 4.53 -5.98 14.73
CA PRO A 447 3.85 -7.24 15.07
C PRO A 447 2.83 -7.08 16.20
N GLU A 448 3.07 -6.17 17.14
CA GLU A 448 2.20 -5.85 18.27
C GLU A 448 0.82 -5.37 17.84
N TRP A 449 0.68 -4.85 16.61
CA TRP A 449 -0.58 -4.37 16.08
C TRP A 449 -1.66 -5.45 16.04
N ALA A 450 -1.39 -6.58 15.40
CA ALA A 450 -2.37 -7.66 15.27
C ALA A 450 -2.66 -8.32 16.63
N GLU A 451 -1.62 -8.46 17.46
CA GLU A 451 -1.76 -8.96 18.84
C GLU A 451 -2.66 -8.05 19.68
N GLY A 452 -2.47 -6.73 19.59
CA GLY A 452 -3.26 -5.73 20.30
C GLY A 452 -4.73 -5.74 19.86
N VAL A 453 -5.00 -5.79 18.54
CA VAL A 453 -6.38 -5.85 18.03
C VAL A 453 -7.10 -7.11 18.51
N VAL A 454 -6.45 -8.28 18.42
CA VAL A 454 -7.04 -9.54 18.88
C VAL A 454 -7.18 -9.59 20.40
N ALA A 455 -6.26 -9.00 21.16
CA ALA A 455 -6.36 -8.91 22.61
C ALA A 455 -7.54 -8.02 23.04
N ALA A 456 -7.75 -6.88 22.38
CA ALA A 456 -8.89 -6.00 22.62
C ALA A 456 -10.23 -6.69 22.29
N ALA A 457 -10.29 -7.42 21.15
CA ALA A 457 -11.45 -8.23 20.78
C ALA A 457 -11.79 -9.29 21.85
N ARG A 458 -10.79 -10.01 22.35
CA ARG A 458 -10.97 -11.01 23.42
C ARG A 458 -11.43 -10.39 24.74
N ALA A 459 -10.92 -9.21 25.08
CA ALA A 459 -11.36 -8.49 26.28
C ALA A 459 -12.85 -8.13 26.17
N TYR A 460 -13.24 -7.54 25.04
CA TYR A 460 -14.63 -7.19 24.75
C TYR A 460 -15.56 -8.40 24.84
N THR A 461 -15.20 -9.53 24.27
CA THR A 461 -15.99 -10.78 24.33
C THR A 461 -16.17 -11.28 25.76
N ARG A 462 -15.11 -11.21 26.58
CA ARG A 462 -15.19 -11.64 27.99
C ARG A 462 -16.13 -10.76 28.80
N ASP A 463 -16.00 -9.44 28.63
CA ASP A 463 -16.82 -8.48 29.41
C ASP A 463 -18.28 -8.55 29.03
N ASN A 464 -18.63 -8.88 27.79
CA ASN A 464 -20.03 -9.02 27.33
C ASN A 464 -20.62 -10.43 27.54
N LYS A 465 -19.80 -11.48 27.76
CA LYS A 465 -20.27 -12.81 28.13
C LYS A 465 -20.56 -12.97 29.63
N ILE A 466 -20.11 -12.05 30.46
CA ILE A 466 -20.51 -11.99 31.88
C ILE A 466 -21.87 -11.27 31.89
N PRO A 467 -22.99 -11.94 32.22
CA PRO A 467 -24.28 -11.25 32.37
C PRO A 467 -24.11 -10.19 33.45
N VAL A 468 -24.18 -8.93 33.05
CA VAL A 468 -24.33 -7.84 34.01
C VAL A 468 -25.66 -8.11 34.69
N SER A 469 -25.61 -8.66 35.91
CA SER A 469 -26.77 -8.59 36.80
C SER A 469 -27.06 -7.10 36.95
N CYS A 470 -28.11 -6.62 36.31
CA CYS A 470 -28.67 -5.29 36.58
C CYS A 470 -28.94 -5.20 38.08
N SER A 471 -28.00 -4.69 38.83
CA SER A 471 -28.32 -4.14 40.15
C SER A 471 -29.04 -2.83 39.89
N GLU A 472 -30.35 -2.88 39.87
CA GLU A 472 -31.21 -1.78 40.27
C GLU A 472 -30.77 -1.40 41.69
N ASP A 473 -29.87 -0.48 41.80
CA ASP A 473 -29.63 0.28 43.04
C ASP A 473 -28.62 1.40 42.73
N ARG A 474 -29.17 2.53 42.27
CA ARG A 474 -28.71 3.88 42.64
C ARG A 474 -29.85 4.87 42.43
N LEU A 475 -30.66 4.97 43.53
CA LEU A 475 -31.41 6.18 43.84
C LEU A 475 -30.45 7.33 44.20
#